data_a9710c2917e74bbdcee9d34a774d74f6
#
_entry.id   a9710c2917e74bbdcee9d34a774d74f6
#
_cell.length_a   1.000
_cell.length_b   1.000
_cell.length_c   1.000
_cell.angle_alpha   90.00
_cell.angle_beta   90.00
_cell.angle_gamma   90.00
#
_symmetry.space_group_name_H-M   'P 1'
#
loop_
_entity.id
_entity.type
_entity.pdbx_description
1 polymer ?
#
loop_
_entity_poly.entity_id
_entity_poly.type
_entity_poly.pdbx_seq_one_letter_code
_entity_poly.pdbx_strand_id
1 'polypeptide(L)'
;MTATDDVARHLLGPILERGAPGHASEEAVALRRWTRPGRRGARVREEVTYADLARRVEATATALAADGLAPGDRALFSVRPRPAGVVLAFGVVRAGGTIVFVDPGSTPELFTARVGAAGPSLATTESLLYAVSRGPLRRLARSRGLLLPDYASLPLRHVHAGPRLPGVPRGSRAARRLAAGPVDRAVLPGLDPDREALTVFTSGTTAQPKAVVHTAGSLLAGCDLLRDVFELAPGDVVHTDQMLLGVPALLAGATWSVPADPPGRDIATFARQLDGAAGTYLVPADVTALLDAVEAGTVPARGPRVALVGGAPVTRALLERATRVLPGTRWVAVYGMTEILPVAVVEAHEKLAHAGDGDLVGVPLPGTVARLDPVEDDGPDGPADGGADIVGELVLSGPSLMAGYLHDLDAPARGAGARAVEHRTGDLARLDDAGRLVLVGRTRDMIIRGTTNIYPGLFEPRVAALDGVDEALLVGIPQVDGDERVALVVTAATNPRPDEVAGRGLRPDVGSVVRLDPHHPLVDRVRAALPGVLDHDALPDVVLHSDRVPLAGRSRKPDRAALARAAAPFVPDGPTAVGREARGARA
;
A
#
# COMPACT_ATOMS: atom_id res chain seq x y z
N MET A 1 -2.27 17.52 30.21
CA MET A 1 -1.35 17.56 29.06
C MET A 1 -1.04 19.00 28.77
N THR A 2 0.21 19.35 28.58
CA THR A 2 0.62 20.72 28.27
C THR A 2 0.64 20.94 26.76
N ALA A 3 0.55 22.20 26.30
CA ALA A 3 0.65 22.51 24.87
C ALA A 3 1.99 22.03 24.25
N THR A 4 3.03 21.86 25.07
CA THR A 4 4.33 21.32 24.64
C THR A 4 4.22 19.81 24.37
N ASP A 5 3.44 19.07 25.17
CA ASP A 5 3.22 17.62 24.95
C ASP A 5 2.45 17.37 23.65
N ASP A 6 1.49 18.22 23.30
CA ASP A 6 0.72 18.11 22.08
C ASP A 6 1.59 18.35 20.83
N VAL A 7 2.53 19.31 20.89
CA VAL A 7 3.48 19.55 19.78
C VAL A 7 4.35 18.32 19.53
N ALA A 8 4.90 17.70 20.57
CA ALA A 8 5.74 16.50 20.43
C ALA A 8 4.99 15.28 19.89
N ARG A 9 3.67 15.22 20.12
CA ARG A 9 2.79 14.12 19.68
C ARG A 9 2.11 14.36 18.33
N HIS A 10 2.35 15.51 17.71
CA HIS A 10 1.78 15.85 16.40
C HIS A 10 2.80 15.59 15.28
N LEU A 11 2.38 14.99 14.15
CA LEU A 11 3.23 14.65 13.00
C LEU A 11 4.20 15.76 12.57
N LEU A 12 3.75 17.01 12.58
CA LEU A 12 4.57 18.14 12.16
C LEU A 12 5.45 18.72 13.28
N GLY A 13 5.18 18.42 14.53
CA GLY A 13 5.91 19.00 15.66
C GLY A 13 7.42 18.81 15.53
N PRO A 14 7.93 17.57 15.52
CA PRO A 14 9.37 17.31 15.39
C PRO A 14 9.98 17.85 14.09
N ILE A 15 9.22 17.86 12.99
CA ILE A 15 9.72 18.35 11.69
C ILE A 15 9.89 19.88 11.70
N LEU A 16 8.93 20.61 12.26
CA LEU A 16 8.98 22.08 12.36
C LEU A 16 10.04 22.52 13.38
N GLU A 17 10.21 21.77 14.48
CA GLU A 17 11.26 22.03 15.47
C GLU A 17 12.66 21.94 14.86
N ARG A 18 12.93 20.94 14.01
CA ARG A 18 14.21 20.81 13.29
C ARG A 18 14.55 21.99 12.40
N GLY A 19 13.54 22.68 11.87
CA GLY A 19 13.69 23.89 11.06
C GLY A 19 13.67 25.17 11.88
N ALA A 20 13.57 25.10 13.21
CA ALA A 20 13.59 26.29 14.06
C ALA A 20 14.99 26.92 14.11
N PRO A 21 15.09 28.25 14.20
CA PRO A 21 16.38 28.94 14.29
C PRO A 21 17.21 28.42 15.48
N GLY A 22 18.47 28.09 15.22
CA GLY A 22 19.40 27.54 16.20
C GLY A 22 19.34 26.04 16.44
N HIS A 23 18.41 25.32 15.77
CA HIS A 23 18.41 23.85 15.81
C HIS A 23 19.56 23.26 14.99
N ALA A 24 20.22 22.20 15.48
CA ALA A 24 21.38 21.60 14.82
C ALA A 24 21.13 21.11 13.38
N SER A 25 19.87 20.82 13.03
CA SER A 25 19.48 20.34 11.69
C SER A 25 18.94 21.45 10.78
N GLU A 26 18.84 22.72 11.20
CA GLU A 26 18.14 23.76 10.43
C GLU A 26 18.67 23.89 8.99
N GLU A 27 19.97 23.83 8.80
CA GLU A 27 20.63 23.94 7.48
C GLU A 27 20.79 22.58 6.76
N ALA A 28 20.42 21.46 7.41
CA ALA A 28 20.48 20.14 6.78
C ALA A 28 19.41 20.02 5.68
N VAL A 29 19.71 19.24 4.65
CA VAL A 29 18.77 18.98 3.55
C VAL A 29 17.64 18.07 4.03
N ALA A 30 16.43 18.58 4.09
CA ALA A 30 15.21 17.84 4.40
C ALA A 30 14.64 17.11 3.17
N LEU A 31 14.55 17.83 2.05
CA LEU A 31 13.99 17.28 0.81
C LEU A 31 14.96 17.45 -0.34
N ARG A 32 15.12 16.37 -1.12
CA ARG A 32 15.91 16.37 -2.36
C ARG A 32 15.05 15.85 -3.51
N ARG A 33 15.09 16.54 -4.66
CA ARG A 33 14.36 16.12 -5.85
C ARG A 33 15.29 15.91 -7.03
N TRP A 34 15.06 14.80 -7.75
CA TRP A 34 15.81 14.47 -8.96
C TRP A 34 15.12 14.91 -10.25
N THR A 35 15.91 15.14 -11.32
CA THR A 35 15.41 15.28 -12.68
C THR A 35 15.34 13.93 -13.37
N ARG A 36 14.52 13.83 -14.41
CA ARG A 36 14.65 12.73 -15.37
C ARG A 36 16.05 12.74 -15.99
N PRO A 37 16.59 11.54 -16.31
CA PRO A 37 17.89 11.46 -16.94
C PRO A 37 17.87 12.16 -18.31
N GLY A 38 18.82 13.07 -18.52
CA GLY A 38 19.14 13.68 -19.79
C GLY A 38 20.42 13.06 -20.36
N ARG A 39 21.02 13.68 -21.39
CA ARG A 39 22.30 13.22 -21.97
C ARG A 39 23.45 13.07 -20.95
N ARG A 40 23.38 13.77 -19.80
CA ARG A 40 24.36 13.74 -18.73
C ARG A 40 23.87 13.01 -17.46
N GLY A 41 22.86 12.12 -17.60
CA GLY A 41 22.25 11.41 -16.49
C GLY A 41 21.20 12.20 -15.71
N ALA A 42 20.69 11.62 -14.62
CA ALA A 42 19.82 12.29 -13.67
C ALA A 42 20.65 13.22 -12.76
N ARG A 43 20.05 14.35 -12.36
CA ARG A 43 20.70 15.34 -11.49
C ARG A 43 19.74 15.77 -10.40
N VAL A 44 20.30 16.19 -9.27
CA VAL A 44 19.53 16.89 -8.25
C VAL A 44 19.05 18.21 -8.85
N ARG A 45 17.75 18.42 -8.76
CA ARG A 45 17.05 19.61 -9.30
C ARG A 45 16.80 20.66 -8.24
N GLU A 46 16.48 20.21 -7.03
CA GLU A 46 16.03 21.06 -5.94
C GLU A 46 16.40 20.39 -4.63
N GLU A 47 16.95 21.17 -3.72
CA GLU A 47 17.13 20.81 -2.32
C GLU A 47 16.43 21.86 -1.46
N VAL A 48 15.85 21.41 -0.36
CA VAL A 48 15.13 22.23 0.63
C VAL A 48 15.68 21.87 1.98
N THR A 49 16.20 22.84 2.73
CA THR A 49 16.66 22.63 4.10
C THR A 49 15.48 22.50 5.08
N TYR A 50 15.74 22.06 6.30
CA TYR A 50 14.71 22.00 7.33
C TYR A 50 14.15 23.40 7.65
N ALA A 51 15.01 24.42 7.74
CA ALA A 51 14.57 25.81 7.94
C ALA A 51 13.65 26.29 6.84
N ASP A 52 14.04 26.03 5.58
CA ASP A 52 13.22 26.38 4.42
C ASP A 52 11.91 25.59 4.38
N LEU A 53 11.93 24.29 4.72
CA LEU A 53 10.72 23.44 4.78
C LEU A 53 9.75 24.01 5.81
N ALA A 54 10.20 24.23 7.04
CA ALA A 54 9.37 24.78 8.13
C ALA A 54 8.74 26.12 7.74
N ARG A 55 9.56 27.06 7.24
CA ARG A 55 9.09 28.37 6.79
C ARG A 55 8.05 28.26 5.68
N ARG A 56 8.31 27.43 4.65
CA ARG A 56 7.38 27.25 3.52
C ARG A 56 6.07 26.59 3.95
N VAL A 57 6.11 25.65 4.90
CA VAL A 57 4.92 25.00 5.46
C VAL A 57 4.07 26.02 6.23
N GLU A 58 4.67 26.80 7.11
CA GLU A 58 3.95 27.82 7.88
C GLU A 58 3.39 28.95 7.00
N ALA A 59 4.16 29.41 6.00
CA ALA A 59 3.68 30.41 5.03
C ALA A 59 2.48 29.86 4.22
N THR A 60 2.56 28.58 3.81
CA THR A 60 1.45 27.94 3.09
C THR A 60 0.21 27.82 3.99
N ALA A 61 0.39 27.40 5.24
CA ALA A 61 -0.70 27.30 6.21
C ALA A 61 -1.36 28.66 6.50
N THR A 62 -0.54 29.71 6.74
CA THR A 62 -1.01 31.10 6.92
C THR A 62 -1.87 31.55 5.74
N ALA A 63 -1.38 31.32 4.52
CA ALA A 63 -2.09 31.73 3.32
C ALA A 63 -3.40 30.93 3.11
N LEU A 64 -3.42 29.62 3.45
CA LEU A 64 -4.63 28.80 3.37
C LEU A 64 -5.68 29.22 4.41
N ALA A 65 -5.25 29.50 5.63
CA ALA A 65 -6.13 30.02 6.69
C ALA A 65 -6.73 31.37 6.30
N ALA A 66 -5.91 32.30 5.77
CA ALA A 66 -6.37 33.58 5.26
C ALA A 66 -7.35 33.44 4.08
N ASP A 67 -7.22 32.40 3.27
CA ASP A 67 -8.15 32.04 2.19
C ASP A 67 -9.42 31.34 2.72
N GLY A 68 -9.57 31.17 4.05
CA GLY A 68 -10.73 30.62 4.70
C GLY A 68 -10.72 29.08 4.82
N LEU A 69 -9.56 28.43 4.81
CA LEU A 69 -9.45 27.03 5.26
C LEU A 69 -9.54 27.00 6.79
N ALA A 70 -10.61 26.44 7.31
CA ALA A 70 -10.83 26.30 8.74
C ALA A 70 -10.29 24.97 9.28
N PRO A 71 -9.92 24.90 10.60
CA PRO A 71 -9.63 23.61 11.21
C PRO A 71 -10.79 22.63 11.05
N GLY A 72 -10.48 21.39 10.64
CA GLY A 72 -11.47 20.35 10.31
C GLY A 72 -11.93 20.36 8.84
N ASP A 73 -11.62 21.40 8.07
CA ASP A 73 -11.90 21.39 6.63
C ASP A 73 -11.10 20.29 5.92
N ARG A 74 -11.69 19.72 4.87
CA ARG A 74 -11.05 18.67 4.05
C ARG A 74 -10.57 19.23 2.72
N ALA A 75 -9.35 18.84 2.33
CA ALA A 75 -8.72 19.23 1.08
C ALA A 75 -8.47 18.01 0.17
N LEU A 76 -9.14 17.95 -0.98
CA LEU A 76 -8.83 16.97 -2.02
C LEU A 76 -7.38 17.16 -2.46
N PHE A 77 -6.58 16.09 -2.40
CA PHE A 77 -5.16 16.15 -2.67
C PHE A 77 -4.78 15.24 -3.85
N SER A 78 -4.35 15.85 -4.94
CA SER A 78 -3.92 15.19 -6.19
C SER A 78 -2.60 15.77 -6.67
N VAL A 79 -1.59 15.77 -5.77
CA VAL A 79 -0.23 16.29 -6.03
C VAL A 79 0.78 15.20 -5.66
N ARG A 80 1.76 14.99 -6.53
CA ARG A 80 2.85 14.02 -6.29
C ARG A 80 3.79 14.50 -5.17
N PRO A 81 4.50 13.55 -4.48
CA PRO A 81 5.41 13.87 -3.37
C PRO A 81 6.71 14.54 -3.86
N ARG A 82 6.60 15.72 -4.47
CA ARG A 82 7.72 16.61 -4.76
C ARG A 82 7.81 17.67 -3.66
N PRO A 83 8.91 18.41 -3.50
CA PRO A 83 9.01 19.43 -2.44
C PRO A 83 7.78 20.34 -2.35
N ALA A 84 7.28 20.83 -3.47
CA ALA A 84 6.05 21.64 -3.47
C ALA A 84 4.80 20.87 -3.03
N GLY A 85 4.72 19.55 -3.31
CA GLY A 85 3.62 18.69 -2.86
C GLY A 85 3.70 18.41 -1.36
N VAL A 86 4.89 18.14 -0.85
CA VAL A 86 5.13 17.92 0.60
C VAL A 86 4.81 19.19 1.39
N VAL A 87 5.33 20.34 0.95
CA VAL A 87 5.03 21.65 1.56
C VAL A 87 3.52 21.93 1.56
N LEU A 88 2.83 21.64 0.46
CA LEU A 88 1.39 21.87 0.36
C LEU A 88 0.60 20.92 1.27
N ALA A 89 0.97 19.64 1.32
CA ALA A 89 0.35 18.66 2.21
C ALA A 89 0.52 19.06 3.69
N PHE A 90 1.75 19.36 4.09
CA PHE A 90 2.04 19.78 5.46
C PHE A 90 1.42 21.15 5.77
N GLY A 91 1.32 22.06 4.80
CA GLY A 91 0.63 23.33 4.94
C GLY A 91 -0.87 23.18 5.22
N VAL A 92 -1.55 22.23 4.55
CA VAL A 92 -2.96 21.91 4.84
C VAL A 92 -3.10 21.39 6.27
N VAL A 93 -2.28 20.42 6.68
CA VAL A 93 -2.31 19.84 8.04
C VAL A 93 -1.95 20.89 9.09
N ARG A 94 -0.96 21.77 8.83
CA ARG A 94 -0.56 22.85 9.73
C ARG A 94 -1.65 23.91 9.90
N ALA A 95 -2.47 24.14 8.88
CA ALA A 95 -3.65 25.00 8.97
C ALA A 95 -4.85 24.33 9.67
N GLY A 96 -4.68 23.09 10.13
CA GLY A 96 -5.73 22.28 10.78
C GLY A 96 -6.65 21.54 9.82
N GLY A 97 -6.33 21.51 8.53
CA GLY A 97 -7.11 20.78 7.52
C GLY A 97 -6.71 19.32 7.39
N THR A 98 -7.60 18.52 6.82
CA THR A 98 -7.42 17.10 6.54
C THR A 98 -7.15 16.87 5.05
N ILE A 99 -6.08 16.15 4.71
CA ILE A 99 -5.78 15.73 3.34
C ILE A 99 -6.71 14.59 2.96
N VAL A 100 -7.43 14.73 1.85
CA VAL A 100 -8.23 13.64 1.27
C VAL A 100 -7.52 13.12 0.03
N PHE A 101 -6.98 11.91 0.13
CA PHE A 101 -6.31 11.27 -0.99
C PHE A 101 -7.29 10.43 -1.79
N VAL A 102 -7.58 10.85 -3.02
CA VAL A 102 -8.36 10.09 -3.99
C VAL A 102 -7.47 9.74 -5.17
N ASP A 103 -7.40 8.43 -5.50
CA ASP A 103 -6.60 7.98 -6.62
C ASP A 103 -7.08 8.58 -7.95
N PRO A 104 -6.22 9.30 -8.69
CA PRO A 104 -6.56 9.83 -10.01
C PRO A 104 -6.91 8.75 -11.05
N GLY A 105 -6.46 7.51 -10.83
CA GLY A 105 -6.80 6.35 -11.67
C GLY A 105 -8.18 5.76 -11.40
N SER A 106 -8.95 6.30 -10.45
CA SER A 106 -10.34 5.89 -10.21
C SER A 106 -11.22 6.18 -11.43
N THR A 107 -12.23 5.36 -11.66
CA THR A 107 -13.25 5.70 -12.65
C THR A 107 -13.91 7.04 -12.30
N PRO A 108 -14.44 7.80 -13.25
CA PRO A 108 -15.10 9.08 -12.98
C PRO A 108 -16.23 8.97 -11.96
N GLU A 109 -16.99 7.88 -11.99
CA GLU A 109 -18.11 7.60 -11.08
C GLU A 109 -17.59 7.37 -9.65
N LEU A 110 -16.56 6.52 -9.50
CA LEU A 110 -15.94 6.22 -8.21
C LEU A 110 -15.24 7.45 -7.63
N PHE A 111 -14.58 8.24 -8.47
CA PHE A 111 -13.98 9.51 -8.06
C PHE A 111 -15.04 10.48 -7.53
N THR A 112 -16.15 10.64 -8.26
CA THR A 112 -17.27 11.52 -7.85
C THR A 112 -17.87 11.06 -6.53
N ALA A 113 -18.11 9.76 -6.36
CA ALA A 113 -18.64 9.19 -5.12
C ALA A 113 -17.67 9.43 -3.93
N ARG A 114 -16.37 9.24 -4.12
CA ARG A 114 -15.35 9.47 -3.09
C ARG A 114 -15.23 10.95 -2.70
N VAL A 115 -15.22 11.85 -3.69
CA VAL A 115 -15.20 13.29 -3.43
C VAL A 115 -16.48 13.73 -2.74
N GLY A 116 -17.64 13.21 -3.17
CA GLY A 116 -18.93 13.51 -2.52
C GLY A 116 -18.97 13.03 -1.07
N ALA A 117 -18.47 11.81 -0.79
CA ALA A 117 -18.41 11.27 0.57
C ALA A 117 -17.46 12.06 1.48
N ALA A 118 -16.33 12.53 0.95
CA ALA A 118 -15.36 13.30 1.72
C ALA A 118 -15.75 14.77 1.93
N GLY A 119 -16.58 15.36 1.07
CA GLY A 119 -17.04 16.74 1.17
C GLY A 119 -15.94 17.80 1.27
N PRO A 120 -14.88 17.77 0.42
CA PRO A 120 -13.79 18.73 0.55
C PRO A 120 -14.24 20.16 0.23
N SER A 121 -13.62 21.16 0.88
CA SER A 121 -13.80 22.59 0.59
C SER A 121 -12.72 23.17 -0.33
N LEU A 122 -11.61 22.44 -0.50
CA LEU A 122 -10.44 22.83 -1.26
C LEU A 122 -9.98 21.69 -2.17
N ALA A 123 -9.55 22.00 -3.38
CA ALA A 123 -8.86 21.09 -4.28
C ALA A 123 -7.41 21.52 -4.49
N THR A 124 -6.47 20.66 -4.11
CA THR A 124 -5.04 20.84 -4.38
C THR A 124 -4.63 19.86 -5.48
N THR A 125 -4.28 20.37 -6.66
CA THR A 125 -4.13 19.52 -7.85
C THR A 125 -2.90 19.93 -8.67
N GLU A 126 -2.19 18.96 -9.26
CA GLU A 126 -1.12 19.29 -10.22
C GLU A 126 -1.68 20.00 -11.47
N SER A 127 -0.98 21.04 -11.93
CA SER A 127 -1.37 21.79 -13.14
C SER A 127 -1.53 20.90 -14.36
N LEU A 128 -0.75 19.81 -14.46
CA LEU A 128 -0.84 18.85 -15.54
C LEU A 128 -2.18 18.11 -15.54
N LEU A 129 -2.71 17.75 -14.36
CA LEU A 129 -4.00 17.06 -14.26
C LEU A 129 -5.15 17.93 -14.78
N TYR A 130 -5.13 19.23 -14.49
CA TYR A 130 -6.10 20.16 -15.08
C TYR A 130 -5.99 20.21 -16.61
N ALA A 131 -4.77 20.24 -17.15
CA ALA A 131 -4.55 20.35 -18.59
C ALA A 131 -5.00 19.08 -19.34
N VAL A 132 -4.74 17.89 -18.78
CA VAL A 132 -5.06 16.60 -19.44
C VAL A 132 -6.47 16.08 -19.14
N SER A 133 -7.17 16.68 -18.18
CA SER A 133 -8.56 16.33 -17.86
C SER A 133 -9.61 17.04 -18.72
N ARG A 134 -9.19 18.01 -19.54
CA ARG A 134 -10.06 18.85 -20.40
C ARG A 134 -9.56 18.96 -21.84
N GLY A 135 -10.45 19.37 -22.74
CA GLY A 135 -10.14 19.71 -24.13
C GLY A 135 -9.53 18.55 -24.95
N PRO A 136 -8.72 18.84 -25.98
CA PRO A 136 -8.17 17.81 -26.87
C PRO A 136 -7.20 16.88 -26.16
N LEU A 137 -6.49 17.33 -25.14
CA LEU A 137 -5.56 16.50 -24.36
C LEU A 137 -6.30 15.41 -23.56
N ARG A 138 -7.57 15.62 -23.20
CA ARG A 138 -8.40 14.57 -22.57
C ARG A 138 -8.63 13.39 -23.51
N ARG A 139 -8.81 13.63 -24.83
CA ARG A 139 -8.96 12.54 -25.82
C ARG A 139 -7.67 11.72 -25.90
N LEU A 140 -6.52 12.39 -25.91
CA LEU A 140 -5.21 11.75 -25.90
C LEU A 140 -4.95 10.96 -24.59
N ALA A 141 -5.37 11.49 -23.43
CA ALA A 141 -5.28 10.78 -22.17
C ALA A 141 -6.16 9.52 -22.18
N ARG A 142 -7.39 9.62 -22.67
CA ARG A 142 -8.32 8.49 -22.80
C ARG A 142 -7.83 7.41 -23.77
N SER A 143 -7.24 7.78 -24.91
CA SER A 143 -6.67 6.79 -25.83
C SER A 143 -5.47 6.02 -25.25
N ARG A 144 -4.90 6.52 -24.14
CA ARG A 144 -3.85 5.87 -23.35
C ARG A 144 -4.38 5.19 -22.07
N GLY A 145 -5.71 5.03 -21.94
CA GLY A 145 -6.36 4.37 -20.81
C GLY A 145 -6.47 5.24 -19.54
N LEU A 146 -6.19 6.55 -19.61
CA LEU A 146 -6.29 7.45 -18.47
C LEU A 146 -7.69 8.08 -18.42
N LEU A 147 -8.55 7.56 -17.55
CA LEU A 147 -9.92 8.07 -17.32
C LEU A 147 -9.91 9.16 -16.23
N LEU A 148 -9.23 10.27 -16.49
CA LEU A 148 -9.11 11.35 -15.50
C LEU A 148 -10.44 12.09 -15.30
N PRO A 149 -10.82 12.37 -14.03
CA PRO A 149 -11.95 13.21 -13.71
C PRO A 149 -11.71 14.68 -14.12
N ASP A 150 -12.76 15.43 -14.31
CA ASP A 150 -12.63 16.88 -14.57
C ASP A 150 -12.44 17.66 -13.26
N TYR A 151 -11.19 17.79 -12.84
CA TYR A 151 -10.83 18.52 -11.62
C TYR A 151 -11.28 19.97 -11.60
N ALA A 152 -11.31 20.64 -12.75
CA ALA A 152 -11.64 22.05 -12.82
C ALA A 152 -13.14 22.34 -12.78
N SER A 153 -14.01 21.31 -12.92
CA SER A 153 -15.46 21.44 -12.77
C SER A 153 -15.93 21.31 -11.31
N LEU A 154 -15.05 20.87 -10.41
CA LEU A 154 -15.39 20.77 -9.00
C LEU A 154 -15.73 22.16 -8.43
N PRO A 155 -16.85 22.34 -7.73
CA PRO A 155 -17.24 23.63 -7.16
C PRO A 155 -16.47 23.92 -5.87
N LEU A 156 -15.13 23.89 -5.96
CA LEU A 156 -14.21 24.03 -4.85
C LEU A 156 -13.28 25.23 -5.06
N ARG A 157 -12.67 25.70 -3.99
CA ARG A 157 -11.48 26.55 -4.10
C ARG A 157 -10.34 25.73 -4.69
N HIS A 158 -9.47 26.33 -5.50
CA HIS A 158 -8.42 25.60 -6.18
C HIS A 158 -7.04 26.14 -5.86
N VAL A 159 -6.12 25.21 -5.55
CA VAL A 159 -4.67 25.46 -5.50
C VAL A 159 -4.01 24.56 -6.53
N HIS A 160 -3.15 25.13 -7.39
CA HIS A 160 -2.42 24.36 -8.39
C HIS A 160 -0.94 24.25 -8.06
N ALA A 161 -0.40 23.04 -8.17
CA ALA A 161 1.02 22.77 -8.06
C ALA A 161 1.66 22.67 -9.45
N GLY A 162 2.66 23.52 -9.71
CA GLY A 162 3.35 23.60 -10.99
C GLY A 162 3.10 24.92 -11.74
N PRO A 163 3.57 25.04 -13.00
CA PRO A 163 3.31 26.21 -13.84
C PRO A 163 1.83 26.30 -14.20
N ARG A 164 1.33 27.51 -14.46
CA ARG A 164 -0.04 27.68 -14.91
C ARG A 164 -0.21 27.16 -16.34
N LEU A 165 -0.83 25.99 -16.46
CA LEU A 165 -1.14 25.36 -17.75
C LEU A 165 -2.59 25.65 -18.17
N PRO A 166 -2.94 25.48 -19.47
CA PRO A 166 -4.33 25.52 -19.93
C PRO A 166 -5.19 24.55 -19.11
N GLY A 167 -6.43 24.96 -18.77
CA GLY A 167 -7.34 24.17 -17.95
C GLY A 167 -7.28 24.48 -16.45
N VAL A 168 -6.23 25.12 -15.94
CA VAL A 168 -6.16 25.57 -14.55
C VAL A 168 -7.22 26.65 -14.30
N PRO A 169 -8.12 26.50 -13.31
CA PRO A 169 -9.20 27.45 -13.03
C PRO A 169 -8.68 28.88 -12.82
N ARG A 170 -9.44 29.89 -13.32
CA ARG A 170 -8.99 31.29 -13.29
C ARG A 170 -8.70 31.80 -11.87
N GLY A 171 -9.47 31.43 -10.87
CA GLY A 171 -9.30 31.80 -9.45
C GLY A 171 -8.27 30.96 -8.69
N SER A 172 -7.64 29.96 -9.33
CA SER A 172 -6.71 29.05 -8.66
C SER A 172 -5.44 29.75 -8.22
N ARG A 173 -5.02 29.55 -6.95
CA ARG A 173 -3.74 30.04 -6.41
C ARG A 173 -2.60 29.07 -6.72
N ALA A 174 -1.42 29.60 -6.93
CA ALA A 174 -0.23 28.77 -7.16
C ALA A 174 0.41 28.36 -5.82
N ALA A 175 0.62 27.07 -5.59
CA ALA A 175 1.25 26.55 -4.35
C ALA A 175 2.58 27.26 -4.04
N ARG A 176 3.41 27.54 -5.05
CA ARG A 176 4.67 28.28 -4.88
C ARG A 176 4.49 29.70 -4.30
N ARG A 177 3.36 30.38 -4.62
CA ARG A 177 3.07 31.71 -4.09
C ARG A 177 2.62 31.64 -2.63
N LEU A 178 1.87 30.58 -2.26
CA LEU A 178 1.50 30.33 -0.87
C LEU A 178 2.77 30.11 -0.03
N ALA A 179 3.68 29.24 -0.50
CA ALA A 179 4.93 28.92 0.19
C ALA A 179 5.94 30.09 0.26
N ALA A 180 5.81 31.10 -0.58
CA ALA A 180 6.64 32.30 -0.59
C ALA A 180 6.02 33.47 0.20
N GLY A 181 4.82 33.30 0.74
CA GLY A 181 4.11 34.33 1.51
C GLY A 181 4.70 34.60 2.88
N PRO A 182 4.14 35.57 3.60
CA PRO A 182 4.49 35.84 4.98
C PRO A 182 4.04 34.70 5.90
N VAL A 183 4.70 34.57 7.04
CA VAL A 183 4.31 33.65 8.13
C VAL A 183 3.64 34.49 9.23
N ASP A 184 2.40 34.13 9.55
CA ASP A 184 1.68 34.66 10.71
C ASP A 184 1.16 33.47 11.55
N ARG A 185 1.88 33.17 12.61
CA ARG A 185 1.52 32.06 13.51
C ARG A 185 0.28 32.35 14.35
N ALA A 186 -0.11 33.61 14.50
CA ALA A 186 -1.27 33.98 15.31
C ALA A 186 -2.61 33.53 14.68
N VAL A 187 -2.64 33.38 13.35
CA VAL A 187 -3.82 32.89 12.63
C VAL A 187 -3.87 31.37 12.52
N LEU A 188 -2.82 30.67 12.95
CA LEU A 188 -2.74 29.20 12.84
C LEU A 188 -3.23 28.52 14.12
N PRO A 189 -3.97 27.41 14.00
CA PRO A 189 -4.38 26.63 15.16
C PRO A 189 -3.17 26.00 15.86
N GLY A 190 -3.32 25.67 17.14
CA GLY A 190 -2.38 24.80 17.85
C GLY A 190 -2.23 23.45 17.16
N LEU A 191 -1.06 22.84 17.34
CA LEU A 191 -0.81 21.47 16.88
C LEU A 191 -1.56 20.51 17.83
N ASP A 192 -2.60 19.90 17.30
CA ASP A 192 -3.48 18.99 18.02
C ASP A 192 -3.28 17.58 17.45
N PRO A 193 -2.65 16.65 18.19
CA PRO A 193 -2.36 15.28 17.72
C PRO A 193 -3.62 14.49 17.44
N ASP A 194 -4.73 14.89 18.01
CA ASP A 194 -6.01 14.23 17.87
C ASP A 194 -6.82 14.72 16.65
N ARG A 195 -6.36 15.78 15.98
CA ARG A 195 -7.03 16.28 14.79
C ARG A 195 -6.83 15.36 13.60
N GLU A 196 -7.89 15.16 12.81
CA GLU A 196 -7.80 14.46 11.52
C GLU A 196 -6.75 15.14 10.62
N ALA A 197 -5.89 14.34 10.00
CA ALA A 197 -4.83 14.84 9.13
C ALA A 197 -4.86 14.19 7.74
N LEU A 198 -5.34 12.94 7.64
CA LEU A 198 -5.34 12.19 6.39
C LEU A 198 -6.59 11.32 6.28
N THR A 199 -7.25 11.37 5.13
CA THR A 199 -8.30 10.43 4.71
C THR A 199 -7.85 9.70 3.44
N VAL A 200 -7.84 8.36 3.47
CA VAL A 200 -7.45 7.51 2.33
C VAL A 200 -8.58 6.55 1.99
N PHE A 201 -9.00 6.56 0.73
CA PHE A 201 -9.97 5.58 0.24
C PHE A 201 -9.29 4.27 -0.11
N THR A 202 -9.75 3.18 0.51
CA THR A 202 -9.27 1.84 0.20
C THR A 202 -9.96 1.25 -1.04
N SER A 203 -9.34 0.24 -1.65
CA SER A 203 -9.81 -0.41 -2.88
C SER A 203 -11.01 -1.35 -2.71
N GLY A 204 -11.77 -1.22 -1.60
CA GLY A 204 -12.94 -2.07 -1.34
C GLY A 204 -13.91 -2.09 -2.53
N THR A 205 -14.29 -3.31 -2.95
CA THR A 205 -15.21 -3.58 -4.08
C THR A 205 -16.68 -3.32 -3.75
N THR A 206 -16.98 -2.86 -2.53
CA THR A 206 -18.36 -2.55 -2.09
C THR A 206 -18.84 -1.23 -2.67
N ALA A 207 -20.16 -1.12 -2.89
CA ALA A 207 -20.81 0.07 -3.45
C ALA A 207 -20.58 1.36 -2.62
N GLN A 208 -20.18 1.24 -1.35
CA GLN A 208 -19.80 2.37 -0.49
C GLN A 208 -18.27 2.40 -0.33
N PRO A 209 -17.60 3.49 -0.74
CA PRO A 209 -16.16 3.62 -0.59
C PRO A 209 -15.77 3.71 0.89
N LYS A 210 -14.98 2.74 1.37
CA LYS A 210 -14.40 2.81 2.72
C LYS A 210 -13.28 3.85 2.74
N ALA A 211 -13.46 4.90 3.51
CA ALA A 211 -12.49 5.98 3.71
C ALA A 211 -11.90 5.88 5.13
N VAL A 212 -10.64 5.55 5.23
CA VAL A 212 -9.88 5.45 6.47
C VAL A 212 -9.40 6.83 6.89
N VAL A 213 -9.63 7.22 8.12
CA VAL A 213 -9.24 8.52 8.68
C VAL A 213 -8.14 8.35 9.71
N HIS A 214 -7.02 9.05 9.52
CA HIS A 214 -5.92 9.11 10.47
C HIS A 214 -5.81 10.49 11.12
N THR A 215 -5.48 10.51 12.40
CA THR A 215 -5.09 11.73 13.10
C THR A 215 -3.62 12.06 12.90
N ALA A 216 -3.21 13.28 13.23
CA ALA A 216 -1.80 13.67 13.19
C ALA A 216 -0.94 12.82 14.14
N GLY A 217 -1.48 12.43 15.30
CA GLY A 217 -0.81 11.56 16.25
C GLY A 217 -0.67 10.13 15.79
N SER A 218 -1.72 9.54 15.20
CA SER A 218 -1.62 8.17 14.68
C SER A 218 -0.65 8.05 13.50
N LEU A 219 -0.58 9.08 12.65
CA LEU A 219 0.43 9.15 11.58
C LEU A 219 1.85 9.28 12.13
N LEU A 220 2.05 10.11 13.16
CA LEU A 220 3.36 10.22 13.82
C LEU A 220 3.79 8.87 14.38
N ALA A 221 2.91 8.20 15.13
CA ALA A 221 3.22 6.90 15.74
C ALA A 221 3.64 5.86 14.68
N GLY A 222 2.93 5.77 13.55
CA GLY A 222 3.30 4.87 12.47
C GLY A 222 4.62 5.25 11.79
N CYS A 223 4.87 6.53 11.59
CA CYS A 223 6.11 7.02 10.99
C CYS A 223 7.33 6.84 11.92
N ASP A 224 7.15 6.97 13.23
CA ASP A 224 8.20 6.71 14.23
C ASP A 224 8.60 5.24 14.22
N LEU A 225 7.63 4.31 14.20
CA LEU A 225 7.92 2.89 14.06
C LEU A 225 8.72 2.58 12.78
N LEU A 226 8.34 3.19 11.65
CA LEU A 226 9.09 3.02 10.39
C LEU A 226 10.48 3.64 10.46
N ARG A 227 10.67 4.79 11.12
CA ARG A 227 11.98 5.40 11.36
C ARG A 227 12.90 4.43 12.10
N ASP A 228 12.37 3.78 13.14
CA ASP A 228 13.12 2.84 13.96
C ASP A 228 13.45 1.55 13.20
N VAL A 229 12.52 1.03 12.38
CA VAL A 229 12.78 -0.13 11.50
C VAL A 229 13.85 0.17 10.45
N PHE A 230 13.89 1.38 9.89
CA PHE A 230 14.94 1.83 8.99
C PHE A 230 16.28 2.11 9.70
N GLU A 231 16.28 2.26 11.03
CA GLU A 231 17.45 2.69 11.83
C GLU A 231 18.02 4.02 11.31
N LEU A 232 17.16 5.02 11.12
CA LEU A 232 17.57 6.29 10.54
C LEU A 232 18.26 7.20 11.55
N ALA A 233 19.33 7.84 11.08
CA ALA A 233 20.06 8.87 11.78
C ALA A 233 20.09 10.20 10.99
N PRO A 234 20.38 11.34 11.63
CA PRO A 234 20.62 12.59 10.93
C PRO A 234 21.69 12.45 9.84
N GLY A 235 21.43 12.98 8.65
CA GLY A 235 22.30 12.87 7.49
C GLY A 235 22.06 11.65 6.60
N ASP A 236 21.29 10.67 7.04
CA ASP A 236 20.86 9.55 6.19
C ASP A 236 19.98 10.02 5.02
N VAL A 237 19.79 9.17 4.01
CA VAL A 237 18.95 9.44 2.85
C VAL A 237 17.95 8.30 2.67
N VAL A 238 16.66 8.63 2.66
CA VAL A 238 15.59 7.69 2.25
C VAL A 238 15.13 8.06 0.86
N HIS A 239 15.22 7.13 -0.10
CA HIS A 239 14.85 7.34 -1.49
C HIS A 239 13.51 6.67 -1.79
N THR A 240 12.43 7.45 -1.91
CA THR A 240 11.08 6.93 -2.16
C THR A 240 10.15 7.97 -2.81
N ASP A 241 9.22 7.50 -3.65
CA ASP A 241 8.11 8.28 -4.20
C ASP A 241 6.83 8.17 -3.38
N GLN A 242 6.86 7.46 -2.24
CA GLN A 242 5.70 7.26 -1.39
C GLN A 242 5.58 8.38 -0.35
N MET A 243 4.44 9.11 -0.35
CA MET A 243 4.25 10.30 0.49
C MET A 243 4.48 9.99 1.99
N LEU A 244 3.81 8.97 2.52
CA LEU A 244 3.92 8.64 3.94
C LEU A 244 5.28 8.04 4.31
N LEU A 245 5.86 7.24 3.41
CA LEU A 245 7.10 6.50 3.67
C LEU A 245 8.38 7.35 3.53
N GLY A 246 8.24 8.61 3.08
CA GLY A 246 9.31 9.59 3.13
C GLY A 246 9.36 10.38 4.45
N VAL A 247 8.26 10.41 5.20
CA VAL A 247 8.16 11.17 6.46
C VAL A 247 9.12 10.66 7.55
N PRO A 248 9.37 9.34 7.72
CA PRO A 248 10.36 8.84 8.67
C PRO A 248 11.73 9.49 8.54
N ALA A 249 12.18 9.81 7.31
CA ALA A 249 13.43 10.53 7.10
C ALA A 249 13.39 11.93 7.75
N LEU A 250 12.29 12.65 7.59
CA LEU A 250 12.14 13.99 8.15
C LEU A 250 12.09 13.96 9.69
N LEU A 251 11.50 12.93 10.27
CA LEU A 251 11.48 12.73 11.73
C LEU A 251 12.88 12.43 12.27
N ALA A 252 13.72 11.72 11.51
CA ALA A 252 15.08 11.38 11.89
C ALA A 252 16.09 12.53 11.73
N GLY A 253 15.74 13.64 11.07
CA GLY A 253 16.73 14.65 10.63
C GLY A 253 17.52 14.23 9.39
N ALA A 254 17.01 13.24 8.66
CA ALA A 254 17.56 12.71 7.43
C ALA A 254 16.96 13.40 6.19
N THR A 255 17.45 13.07 5.00
CA THR A 255 16.95 13.60 3.73
C THR A 255 15.92 12.65 3.11
N TRP A 256 14.72 13.14 2.84
CA TRP A 256 13.80 12.47 1.93
C TRP A 256 14.15 12.80 0.48
N SER A 257 14.69 11.83 -0.24
CA SER A 257 15.08 11.92 -1.65
C SER A 257 13.93 11.42 -2.53
N VAL A 258 13.37 12.34 -3.34
CA VAL A 258 12.21 12.06 -4.20
C VAL A 258 12.69 11.78 -5.63
N PRO A 259 12.43 10.59 -6.19
CA PRO A 259 12.78 10.26 -7.56
C PRO A 259 12.06 11.14 -8.59
N ALA A 260 12.58 11.20 -9.78
CA ALA A 260 11.94 11.91 -10.89
C ALA A 260 10.68 11.21 -11.38
N ASP A 261 10.71 9.89 -11.42
CA ASP A 261 9.61 9.00 -11.76
C ASP A 261 9.56 7.82 -10.74
N PRO A 262 8.39 7.22 -10.50
CA PRO A 262 8.27 6.06 -9.60
C PRO A 262 9.05 4.85 -10.14
N PRO A 263 9.48 3.90 -9.25
CA PRO A 263 10.26 2.71 -9.64
C PRO A 263 9.57 1.90 -10.73
N GLY A 264 8.27 1.71 -10.63
CA GLY A 264 7.49 0.98 -11.63
C GLY A 264 7.45 1.63 -13.02
N ARG A 265 7.95 2.86 -13.20
CA ARG A 265 8.04 3.54 -14.51
C ARG A 265 9.45 3.53 -15.09
N ASP A 266 10.47 3.70 -14.25
CA ASP A 266 11.88 3.75 -14.66
C ASP A 266 12.75 3.20 -13.52
N ILE A 267 12.75 1.88 -13.41
CA ILE A 267 13.50 1.18 -12.37
C ILE A 267 15.01 1.40 -12.50
N ALA A 268 15.52 1.52 -13.73
CA ALA A 268 16.93 1.70 -13.95
C ALA A 268 17.44 3.07 -13.44
N THR A 269 16.65 4.14 -13.64
CA THR A 269 16.98 5.45 -13.05
C THR A 269 16.81 5.44 -11.55
N PHE A 270 15.75 4.83 -11.04
CA PHE A 270 15.50 4.69 -9.61
C PHE A 270 16.65 3.95 -8.91
N ALA A 271 17.07 2.81 -9.44
CA ALA A 271 18.16 1.98 -8.90
C ALA A 271 19.50 2.73 -8.80
N ARG A 272 19.82 3.54 -9.83
CA ARG A 272 21.06 4.35 -9.78
C ARG A 272 21.01 5.45 -8.70
N GLN A 273 19.82 5.86 -8.28
CA GLN A 273 19.62 6.85 -7.22
C GLN A 273 19.58 6.23 -5.82
N LEU A 274 19.51 4.90 -5.74
CA LEU A 274 19.61 4.17 -4.47
C LEU A 274 21.05 4.05 -3.95
N ASP A 275 22.05 4.34 -4.76
CA ASP A 275 23.47 4.25 -4.35
C ASP A 275 23.73 5.21 -3.19
N GLY A 276 24.17 4.65 -2.05
CA GLY A 276 24.38 5.40 -0.80
C GLY A 276 23.10 5.76 -0.02
N ALA A 277 21.91 5.31 -0.45
CA ALA A 277 20.69 5.51 0.32
C ALA A 277 20.69 4.61 1.57
N ALA A 278 20.28 5.19 2.71
CA ALA A 278 20.07 4.43 3.94
C ALA A 278 18.83 3.55 3.83
N GLY A 279 17.77 4.04 3.17
CA GLY A 279 16.53 3.32 3.07
C GLY A 279 15.73 3.55 1.78
N THR A 280 14.92 2.55 1.44
CA THR A 280 13.84 2.65 0.43
C THR A 280 12.66 1.77 0.83
N TYR A 281 11.50 2.06 0.24
CA TYR A 281 10.34 1.17 0.29
C TYR A 281 9.97 0.76 -1.12
N LEU A 282 9.73 -0.52 -1.32
CA LEU A 282 9.33 -1.10 -2.61
C LEU A 282 8.15 -2.06 -2.42
N VAL A 283 7.31 -2.18 -3.43
CA VAL A 283 6.37 -3.30 -3.52
C VAL A 283 7.06 -4.51 -4.17
N PRO A 284 6.60 -5.75 -3.94
CA PRO A 284 7.23 -6.95 -4.51
C PRO A 284 7.51 -6.88 -6.01
N ALA A 285 6.58 -6.32 -6.78
CA ALA A 285 6.75 -6.14 -8.23
C ALA A 285 7.91 -5.18 -8.60
N ASP A 286 8.14 -4.13 -7.80
CA ASP A 286 9.26 -3.22 -8.03
C ASP A 286 10.60 -3.85 -7.60
N VAL A 287 10.57 -4.70 -6.56
CA VAL A 287 11.74 -5.52 -6.18
C VAL A 287 12.11 -6.46 -7.32
N THR A 288 11.15 -7.20 -7.88
CA THR A 288 11.39 -8.08 -9.04
C THR A 288 12.02 -7.31 -10.20
N ALA A 289 11.46 -6.16 -10.57
CA ALA A 289 12.00 -5.33 -11.64
C ALA A 289 13.42 -4.81 -11.34
N LEU A 290 13.73 -4.48 -10.07
CA LEU A 290 15.07 -4.08 -9.65
C LEU A 290 16.06 -5.23 -9.80
N LEU A 291 15.69 -6.43 -9.34
CA LEU A 291 16.54 -7.60 -9.43
C LEU A 291 16.79 -8.00 -10.89
N ASP A 292 15.76 -7.97 -11.75
CA ASP A 292 15.88 -8.19 -13.20
C ASP A 292 16.90 -7.22 -13.82
N ALA A 293 16.82 -5.94 -13.47
CA ALA A 293 17.73 -4.92 -14.00
C ALA A 293 19.20 -5.12 -13.54
N VAL A 294 19.40 -5.59 -12.30
CA VAL A 294 20.74 -5.92 -11.76
C VAL A 294 21.31 -7.15 -12.46
N GLU A 295 20.54 -8.24 -12.54
CA GLU A 295 20.96 -9.50 -13.18
C GLU A 295 21.24 -9.32 -14.67
N ALA A 296 20.47 -8.47 -15.35
CA ALA A 296 20.73 -8.08 -16.76
C ALA A 296 21.93 -7.13 -16.91
N GLY A 297 22.58 -6.70 -15.83
CA GLY A 297 23.71 -5.78 -15.87
C GLY A 297 23.36 -4.35 -16.32
N THR A 298 22.06 -3.98 -16.35
CA THR A 298 21.61 -2.65 -16.77
C THR A 298 21.78 -1.59 -15.68
N VAL A 299 21.90 -2.03 -14.42
CA VAL A 299 22.22 -1.21 -13.24
C VAL A 299 23.26 -1.92 -12.37
N PRO A 300 24.04 -1.18 -11.57
CA PRO A 300 25.01 -1.78 -10.66
C PRO A 300 24.32 -2.66 -9.61
N ALA A 301 25.01 -3.73 -9.16
CA ALA A 301 24.57 -4.57 -8.04
C ALA A 301 24.81 -3.85 -6.71
N ARG A 302 24.13 -2.72 -6.52
CA ARG A 302 24.18 -1.87 -5.33
C ARG A 302 22.77 -1.54 -4.91
N GLY A 303 22.45 -1.79 -3.64
CA GLY A 303 21.15 -1.47 -3.03
C GLY A 303 21.31 -0.47 -1.88
N PRO A 304 20.21 -0.06 -1.27
CA PRO A 304 20.21 0.72 -0.05
C PRO A 304 20.71 -0.13 1.13
N ARG A 305 21.02 0.53 2.27
CA ARG A 305 21.31 -0.19 3.51
C ARG A 305 20.10 -1.05 3.94
N VAL A 306 18.89 -0.48 3.91
CA VAL A 306 17.63 -1.15 4.26
C VAL A 306 16.61 -1.00 3.14
N ALA A 307 16.03 -2.10 2.71
CA ALA A 307 14.87 -2.13 1.81
C ALA A 307 13.63 -2.69 2.54
N LEU A 308 12.66 -1.84 2.79
CA LEU A 308 11.35 -2.27 3.28
C LEU A 308 10.50 -2.73 2.10
N VAL A 309 9.90 -3.91 2.22
CA VAL A 309 9.07 -4.51 1.18
C VAL A 309 7.68 -4.80 1.73
N GLY A 310 6.63 -4.31 1.08
CA GLY A 310 5.27 -4.51 1.58
C GLY A 310 4.17 -4.08 0.60
N GLY A 311 2.95 -3.95 1.09
CA GLY A 311 1.79 -3.59 0.29
C GLY A 311 1.19 -4.75 -0.53
N ALA A 312 1.91 -5.85 -0.67
CA ALA A 312 1.48 -7.13 -1.25
C ALA A 312 2.25 -8.28 -0.56
N PRO A 313 1.86 -9.56 -0.73
CA PRO A 313 2.58 -10.69 -0.14
C PRO A 313 4.05 -10.71 -0.56
N VAL A 314 4.95 -10.84 0.42
CA VAL A 314 6.40 -10.92 0.21
C VAL A 314 6.81 -12.38 0.27
N THR A 315 6.98 -13.02 -0.87
CA THR A 315 7.23 -14.46 -0.98
C THR A 315 8.66 -14.83 -0.58
N ARG A 316 8.85 -16.08 -0.15
CA ARG A 316 10.18 -16.66 0.15
C ARG A 316 11.09 -16.59 -1.08
N ALA A 317 10.59 -17.01 -2.25
CA ALA A 317 11.33 -17.01 -3.50
C ALA A 317 11.86 -15.61 -3.86
N LEU A 318 11.04 -14.57 -3.67
CA LEU A 318 11.47 -13.19 -3.88
C LEU A 318 12.60 -12.80 -2.93
N LEU A 319 12.51 -13.15 -1.64
CA LEU A 319 13.53 -12.81 -0.64
C LEU A 319 14.83 -13.61 -0.86
N GLU A 320 14.74 -14.89 -1.22
CA GLU A 320 15.92 -15.71 -1.61
C GLU A 320 16.66 -15.09 -2.79
N ARG A 321 15.92 -14.66 -3.81
CA ARG A 321 16.50 -13.96 -4.96
C ARG A 321 17.11 -12.63 -4.56
N ALA A 322 16.40 -11.83 -3.77
CA ALA A 322 16.82 -10.50 -3.33
C ALA A 322 18.12 -10.55 -2.51
N THR A 323 18.21 -11.48 -1.55
CA THR A 323 19.41 -11.66 -0.72
C THR A 323 20.59 -12.18 -1.51
N ARG A 324 20.38 -12.99 -2.54
CA ARG A 324 21.43 -13.47 -3.44
C ARG A 324 21.96 -12.37 -4.37
N VAL A 325 21.05 -11.57 -4.95
CA VAL A 325 21.40 -10.55 -5.97
C VAL A 325 21.97 -9.28 -5.32
N LEU A 326 21.42 -8.87 -4.19
CA LEU A 326 21.86 -7.69 -3.42
C LEU A 326 22.14 -8.07 -1.95
N PRO A 327 23.23 -8.82 -1.69
CA PRO A 327 23.53 -9.35 -0.34
C PRO A 327 23.90 -8.27 0.67
N GLY A 328 24.28 -7.07 0.23
CA GLY A 328 24.59 -5.93 1.10
C GLY A 328 23.38 -5.14 1.57
N THR A 329 22.16 -5.49 1.12
CA THR A 329 20.92 -4.84 1.53
C THR A 329 20.22 -5.67 2.59
N ARG A 330 19.85 -5.03 3.70
CA ARG A 330 18.97 -5.61 4.70
C ARG A 330 17.54 -5.57 4.18
N TRP A 331 16.99 -6.74 3.85
CA TRP A 331 15.63 -6.89 3.32
C TRP A 331 14.66 -7.16 4.45
N VAL A 332 13.64 -6.32 4.60
CA VAL A 332 12.65 -6.40 5.67
C VAL A 332 11.25 -6.41 5.06
N ALA A 333 10.51 -7.49 5.27
CA ALA A 333 9.10 -7.54 4.90
C ALA A 333 8.26 -6.81 5.96
N VAL A 334 7.34 -5.96 5.50
CA VAL A 334 6.46 -5.13 6.35
C VAL A 334 5.02 -5.59 6.17
N TYR A 335 4.40 -5.98 7.27
CA TYR A 335 2.96 -6.22 7.34
C TYR A 335 2.25 -5.01 7.94
N GLY A 336 1.13 -4.66 7.32
CA GLY A 336 0.25 -3.58 7.74
C GLY A 336 -0.84 -3.33 6.72
N MET A 337 -1.74 -2.45 7.07
CA MET A 337 -2.88 -2.05 6.23
C MET A 337 -3.13 -0.56 6.36
N THR A 338 -4.02 -0.02 5.53
CA THR A 338 -4.34 1.41 5.57
C THR A 338 -4.87 1.83 6.94
N GLU A 339 -5.56 0.93 7.63
CA GLU A 339 -6.18 1.15 8.95
C GLU A 339 -5.16 1.20 10.10
N ILE A 340 -4.02 0.51 9.96
CA ILE A 340 -2.91 0.51 10.92
C ILE A 340 -1.60 0.13 10.22
N LEU A 341 -0.60 1.01 10.25
CA LEU A 341 0.67 0.81 9.56
C LEU A 341 1.82 1.48 10.31
N PRO A 342 2.95 0.76 10.50
CA PRO A 342 3.15 -0.68 10.33
C PRO A 342 2.54 -1.49 11.48
N VAL A 343 2.33 -2.80 11.28
CA VAL A 343 1.87 -3.72 12.33
C VAL A 343 3.03 -4.58 12.82
N ALA A 344 3.69 -5.28 11.90
CA ALA A 344 4.80 -6.17 12.19
C ALA A 344 5.81 -6.12 11.04
N VAL A 345 7.04 -6.50 11.35
CA VAL A 345 8.11 -6.64 10.37
C VAL A 345 8.85 -7.96 10.59
N VAL A 346 9.40 -8.52 9.51
CA VAL A 346 10.25 -9.70 9.58
C VAL A 346 11.45 -9.55 8.64
N GLU A 347 12.61 -9.87 9.13
CA GLU A 347 13.85 -9.90 8.35
C GLU A 347 13.81 -11.05 7.33
N ALA A 348 14.45 -10.85 6.19
CA ALA A 348 14.51 -11.88 5.16
C ALA A 348 15.07 -13.20 5.69
N HIS A 349 16.15 -13.18 6.49
CA HIS A 349 16.75 -14.39 7.03
C HIS A 349 15.84 -15.15 7.99
N GLU A 350 15.04 -14.45 8.82
CA GLU A 350 14.06 -15.07 9.72
C GLU A 350 12.92 -15.69 8.93
N LYS A 351 12.38 -14.94 7.94
CA LYS A 351 11.31 -15.45 7.08
C LYS A 351 11.75 -16.67 6.26
N LEU A 352 12.99 -16.68 5.79
CA LEU A 352 13.57 -17.81 5.05
C LEU A 352 13.89 -19.02 5.95
N ALA A 353 14.18 -18.80 7.22
CA ALA A 353 14.41 -19.87 8.20
C ALA A 353 13.09 -20.46 8.75
N HIS A 354 11.96 -19.80 8.57
CA HIS A 354 10.66 -20.27 9.06
C HIS A 354 10.24 -21.53 8.29
N ALA A 355 10.13 -22.66 8.97
CA ALA A 355 9.77 -23.95 8.37
C ALA A 355 8.27 -24.27 8.47
N GLY A 356 7.49 -23.47 9.22
CA GLY A 356 6.05 -23.68 9.42
C GLY A 356 5.21 -23.21 8.24
N ASP A 357 3.97 -23.68 8.21
CA ASP A 357 2.98 -23.24 7.24
C ASP A 357 2.51 -21.81 7.49
N GLY A 358 2.03 -21.17 6.44
CA GLY A 358 1.56 -19.78 6.45
C GLY A 358 2.65 -18.77 6.14
N ASP A 359 2.30 -17.49 6.23
CA ASP A 359 3.17 -16.37 5.93
C ASP A 359 3.67 -15.68 7.21
N LEU A 360 4.92 -15.96 7.62
CA LEU A 360 5.53 -15.29 8.78
C LEU A 360 5.66 -13.78 8.49
N VAL A 361 5.04 -12.96 9.34
CA VAL A 361 5.10 -11.49 9.24
C VAL A 361 5.83 -10.84 10.42
N GLY A 362 6.19 -11.62 11.44
CA GLY A 362 7.05 -11.20 12.55
C GLY A 362 6.29 -10.83 13.82
N VAL A 363 7.02 -10.25 14.77
CA VAL A 363 6.45 -9.80 16.05
C VAL A 363 5.75 -8.46 15.84
N PRO A 364 4.58 -8.22 16.46
CA PRO A 364 3.97 -6.89 16.48
C PRO A 364 4.95 -5.82 16.97
N LEU A 365 5.00 -4.71 16.27
CA LEU A 365 5.89 -3.60 16.61
C LEU A 365 5.49 -2.94 17.95
N PRO A 366 6.43 -2.24 18.61
CA PRO A 366 6.18 -1.63 19.92
C PRO A 366 4.90 -0.80 19.98
N GLY A 367 4.06 -1.07 20.99
CA GLY A 367 2.77 -0.42 21.17
C GLY A 367 1.61 -0.99 20.34
N THR A 368 1.89 -1.87 19.37
CA THR A 368 0.85 -2.60 18.65
C THR A 368 0.46 -3.85 19.43
N VAL A 369 -0.83 -3.99 19.72
CA VAL A 369 -1.41 -5.18 20.35
C VAL A 369 -2.13 -6.00 19.28
N ALA A 370 -1.78 -7.27 19.20
CA ALA A 370 -2.42 -8.25 18.32
C ALA A 370 -3.16 -9.28 19.18
N ARG A 371 -4.43 -9.47 18.92
CA ARG A 371 -5.30 -10.46 19.54
C ARG A 371 -5.91 -11.33 18.45
N LEU A 372 -6.08 -12.61 18.73
CA LEU A 372 -6.76 -13.55 17.86
C LEU A 372 -8.16 -13.82 18.41
N ASP A 373 -9.18 -13.51 17.62
CA ASP A 373 -10.55 -13.92 17.91
C ASP A 373 -10.78 -15.28 17.25
N PRO A 374 -11.13 -16.31 18.01
CA PRO A 374 -11.42 -17.62 17.45
C PRO A 374 -12.46 -17.51 16.33
N VAL A 375 -12.22 -18.18 15.20
CA VAL A 375 -13.26 -18.39 14.20
C VAL A 375 -14.16 -19.48 14.76
N GLU A 376 -15.45 -19.20 14.95
CA GLU A 376 -16.43 -20.21 15.37
C GLU A 376 -16.42 -21.33 14.33
N ASP A 377 -15.92 -22.48 14.72
CA ASP A 377 -16.01 -23.70 13.94
C ASP A 377 -17.36 -24.34 14.32
N ASP A 378 -18.34 -24.30 13.43
CA ASP A 378 -19.67 -24.89 13.63
C ASP A 378 -19.64 -26.44 13.70
N GLY A 379 -18.45 -27.06 13.85
CA GLY A 379 -18.25 -28.49 13.94
C GLY A 379 -18.19 -28.99 15.39
N PRO A 380 -18.82 -30.16 15.72
CA PRO A 380 -18.77 -30.74 17.05
C PRO A 380 -17.39 -31.29 17.49
N ASP A 381 -16.39 -31.26 16.62
CA ASP A 381 -15.03 -31.78 16.81
C ASP A 381 -13.94 -30.67 16.71
N GLY A 382 -14.26 -29.45 17.10
CA GLY A 382 -13.24 -28.37 17.20
C GLY A 382 -12.10 -28.80 18.16
N PRO A 383 -10.82 -28.41 17.93
CA PRO A 383 -9.69 -28.87 18.73
C PRO A 383 -9.86 -28.45 20.18
N ALA A 384 -10.18 -29.43 21.04
CA ALA A 384 -10.41 -29.28 22.49
C ALA A 384 -9.10 -29.13 23.29
N ASP A 385 -7.94 -29.06 22.63
CA ASP A 385 -6.65 -28.92 23.29
C ASP A 385 -6.08 -27.51 23.03
N GLY A 386 -5.94 -26.73 24.12
CA GLY A 386 -5.35 -25.39 24.16
C GLY A 386 -3.86 -25.34 23.79
N GLY A 387 -3.48 -25.94 22.66
CA GLY A 387 -2.13 -25.89 22.09
C GLY A 387 -1.91 -24.65 21.18
N ALA A 388 -0.67 -24.35 20.86
CA ALA A 388 -0.16 -23.18 20.15
C ALA A 388 -0.68 -22.95 18.71
N ASP A 389 -1.67 -23.70 18.22
CA ASP A 389 -2.18 -23.69 16.84
C ASP A 389 -3.57 -23.05 16.68
N ILE A 390 -3.99 -22.19 17.63
CA ILE A 390 -5.27 -21.50 17.50
C ILE A 390 -5.19 -20.50 16.34
N VAL A 391 -5.91 -20.80 15.26
CA VAL A 391 -6.17 -19.86 14.17
C VAL A 391 -7.36 -19.00 14.55
N GLY A 392 -7.19 -17.67 14.43
CA GLY A 392 -8.26 -16.72 14.70
C GLY A 392 -8.21 -15.52 13.78
N GLU A 393 -9.29 -14.75 13.74
CA GLU A 393 -9.26 -13.45 13.08
C GLU A 393 -8.36 -12.50 13.87
N LEU A 394 -7.41 -11.90 13.16
CA LEU A 394 -6.48 -10.92 13.75
C LEU A 394 -7.20 -9.61 14.05
N VAL A 395 -7.19 -9.23 15.33
CA VAL A 395 -7.71 -7.95 15.82
C VAL A 395 -6.54 -7.12 16.34
N LEU A 396 -6.43 -5.89 15.86
CA LEU A 396 -5.30 -5.01 16.11
C LEU A 396 -5.73 -3.75 16.86
N SER A 397 -4.89 -3.30 17.79
CA SER A 397 -4.99 -1.99 18.41
C SER A 397 -3.60 -1.38 18.60
N GLY A 398 -3.53 -0.08 18.84
CA GLY A 398 -2.25 0.62 19.07
C GLY A 398 -2.27 2.07 18.62
N PRO A 399 -1.18 2.82 18.88
CA PRO A 399 -1.14 4.26 18.65
C PRO A 399 -1.17 4.65 17.16
N SER A 400 -0.78 3.77 16.24
CA SER A 400 -0.85 4.01 14.78
C SER A 400 -2.19 3.62 14.16
N LEU A 401 -3.17 3.17 14.98
CA LEU A 401 -4.51 2.83 14.52
C LEU A 401 -5.24 4.06 13.98
N MET A 402 -6.01 3.89 12.91
CA MET A 402 -6.92 4.90 12.38
C MET A 402 -7.87 5.46 13.45
N ALA A 403 -8.36 6.66 13.26
CA ALA A 403 -9.45 7.21 14.08
C ALA A 403 -10.76 6.46 13.85
N GLY A 404 -11.00 5.98 12.63
CA GLY A 404 -12.18 5.26 12.21
C GLY A 404 -12.43 5.38 10.70
N TYR A 405 -13.55 4.86 10.25
CA TYR A 405 -14.01 5.13 8.89
C TYR A 405 -14.81 6.44 8.84
N LEU A 406 -14.62 7.20 7.78
CA LEU A 406 -15.19 8.53 7.60
C LEU A 406 -16.71 8.57 7.80
N HIS A 407 -17.44 7.59 7.26
CA HIS A 407 -18.90 7.51 7.38
C HIS A 407 -19.37 7.26 8.82
N ASP A 408 -18.57 6.55 9.63
CA ASP A 408 -18.87 6.33 11.05
C ASP A 408 -18.59 7.57 11.90
N LEU A 409 -17.50 8.29 11.57
CA LEU A 409 -17.10 9.52 12.26
C LEU A 409 -18.04 10.68 11.97
N ASP A 410 -18.57 10.78 10.74
CA ASP A 410 -19.51 11.82 10.31
C ASP A 410 -20.99 11.50 10.67
N ALA A 411 -21.29 10.27 11.17
CA ALA A 411 -22.66 9.85 11.47
C ALA A 411 -23.18 10.45 12.79
N PRO A 412 -24.28 11.21 12.78
CA PRO A 412 -24.82 11.87 14.00
C PRO A 412 -25.28 10.91 15.09
N ALA A 413 -25.58 9.65 14.74
CA ALA A 413 -26.23 8.68 15.61
C ALA A 413 -25.32 7.99 16.63
N ARG A 414 -24.00 8.10 16.53
CA ARG A 414 -23.01 7.39 17.38
C ARG A 414 -22.25 8.26 18.36
N GLY A 415 -22.76 9.43 18.72
CA GLY A 415 -22.03 10.38 19.57
C GLY A 415 -20.76 10.83 18.85
N ALA A 416 -20.77 12.02 18.25
CA ALA A 416 -19.65 12.55 17.49
C ALA A 416 -18.31 12.32 18.23
N GLY A 417 -17.42 11.53 17.63
CA GLY A 417 -16.05 11.35 18.12
C GLY A 417 -15.68 10.01 18.76
N ALA A 418 -16.51 8.97 18.69
CA ALA A 418 -16.08 7.62 19.12
C ALA A 418 -15.01 7.09 18.18
N ARG A 419 -13.75 7.18 18.59
CA ARG A 419 -12.61 6.64 17.84
C ARG A 419 -12.57 5.13 17.91
N ALA A 420 -12.03 4.52 16.85
CA ALA A 420 -11.72 3.12 16.86
C ALA A 420 -10.69 2.82 17.95
N VAL A 421 -11.00 1.86 18.81
CA VAL A 421 -10.07 1.36 19.85
C VAL A 421 -9.36 0.10 19.39
N GLU A 422 -9.96 -0.62 18.45
CA GLU A 422 -9.42 -1.82 17.82
C GLU A 422 -9.93 -1.93 16.37
N HIS A 423 -9.27 -2.75 15.58
CA HIS A 423 -9.65 -3.04 14.20
C HIS A 423 -9.60 -4.53 13.91
N ARG A 424 -10.72 -5.08 13.45
CA ARG A 424 -10.83 -6.44 12.93
C ARG A 424 -10.32 -6.45 11.49
N THR A 425 -9.21 -7.14 11.26
CA THR A 425 -8.48 -7.03 9.99
C THR A 425 -9.10 -7.82 8.84
N GLY A 426 -9.86 -8.86 9.18
CA GLY A 426 -10.29 -9.88 8.24
C GLY A 426 -9.14 -10.80 7.78
N ASP A 427 -7.93 -10.63 8.31
CA ASP A 427 -6.82 -11.56 8.13
C ASP A 427 -6.89 -12.63 9.22
N LEU A 428 -6.69 -13.89 8.83
CA LEU A 428 -6.59 -15.03 9.73
C LEU A 428 -5.13 -15.26 10.07
N ALA A 429 -4.84 -15.44 11.35
CA ALA A 429 -3.48 -15.59 11.84
C ALA A 429 -3.42 -16.61 12.97
N ARG A 430 -2.21 -17.07 13.25
CA ARG A 430 -1.82 -17.75 14.48
C ARG A 430 -0.57 -17.10 15.05
N LEU A 431 -0.29 -17.36 16.31
CA LEU A 431 1.00 -17.04 16.91
C LEU A 431 1.84 -18.32 16.93
N ASP A 432 3.10 -18.22 16.54
CA ASP A 432 4.04 -19.33 16.73
C ASP A 432 4.59 -19.34 18.18
N ASP A 433 5.41 -20.35 18.51
CA ASP A 433 5.98 -20.54 19.86
C ASP A 433 6.85 -19.35 20.32
N ALA A 434 7.32 -18.51 19.41
CA ALA A 434 8.08 -17.31 19.70
C ALA A 434 7.19 -16.05 19.79
N GLY A 435 5.86 -16.18 19.71
CA GLY A 435 4.91 -15.07 19.72
C GLY A 435 4.90 -14.25 18.44
N ARG A 436 5.40 -14.80 17.33
CA ARG A 436 5.40 -14.13 16.03
C ARG A 436 4.10 -14.42 15.30
N LEU A 437 3.58 -13.41 14.62
CA LEU A 437 2.39 -13.52 13.77
C LEU A 437 2.71 -14.30 12.49
N VAL A 438 1.90 -15.30 12.21
CA VAL A 438 1.89 -16.07 10.96
C VAL A 438 0.51 -15.95 10.34
N LEU A 439 0.42 -15.33 9.18
CA LEU A 439 -0.83 -15.20 8.44
C LEU A 439 -1.14 -16.52 7.73
N VAL A 440 -2.37 -17.00 7.87
CA VAL A 440 -2.83 -18.24 7.26
C VAL A 440 -3.86 -18.03 6.15
N GLY A 441 -4.40 -16.81 6.03
CA GLY A 441 -5.36 -16.47 4.99
C GLY A 441 -6.14 -15.21 5.31
N ARG A 442 -7.28 -15.10 4.65
CA ARG A 442 -8.29 -14.05 4.90
C ARG A 442 -9.65 -14.67 5.05
N THR A 443 -10.44 -14.14 5.95
CA THR A 443 -11.83 -14.57 6.15
C THR A 443 -12.63 -14.53 4.83
N ARG A 444 -12.46 -13.49 4.03
CA ARG A 444 -13.15 -13.32 2.73
C ARG A 444 -12.60 -14.19 1.59
N ASP A 445 -11.37 -14.68 1.72
CA ASP A 445 -10.70 -15.50 0.70
C ASP A 445 -10.75 -16.99 1.09
N MET A 446 -11.28 -17.30 2.27
CA MET A 446 -11.55 -18.65 2.74
C MET A 446 -12.57 -19.30 1.80
N ILE A 447 -12.30 -20.53 1.41
CA ILE A 447 -13.15 -21.32 0.52
C ILE A 447 -13.92 -22.31 1.37
N ILE A 448 -15.25 -22.32 1.26
CA ILE A 448 -16.13 -23.22 2.01
C ILE A 448 -16.48 -24.40 1.11
N ARG A 449 -15.98 -25.58 1.45
CA ARG A 449 -16.31 -26.83 0.74
C ARG A 449 -17.00 -27.80 1.69
N GLY A 450 -18.32 -27.92 1.57
CA GLY A 450 -19.12 -28.75 2.47
C GLY A 450 -18.99 -28.27 3.92
N THR A 451 -18.36 -29.07 4.78
CA THR A 451 -18.08 -28.72 6.18
C THR A 451 -16.63 -28.28 6.41
N THR A 452 -15.82 -28.17 5.34
CA THR A 452 -14.38 -27.86 5.45
C THR A 452 -14.09 -26.43 5.02
N ASN A 453 -13.40 -25.70 5.89
CA ASN A 453 -12.86 -24.37 5.60
C ASN A 453 -11.45 -24.50 5.04
N ILE A 454 -11.25 -24.12 3.77
CA ILE A 454 -9.96 -24.15 3.11
C ILE A 454 -9.34 -22.77 3.15
N TYR A 455 -8.15 -22.64 3.70
CA TYR A 455 -7.41 -21.39 3.82
C TYR A 455 -6.31 -21.35 2.75
N PRO A 456 -6.50 -20.63 1.63
CA PRO A 456 -5.53 -20.62 0.51
C PRO A 456 -4.10 -20.31 0.93
N GLY A 457 -3.92 -19.39 1.89
CA GLY A 457 -2.59 -18.99 2.38
C GLY A 457 -1.77 -20.11 3.02
N LEU A 458 -2.40 -21.18 3.49
CA LEU A 458 -1.70 -22.38 4.01
C LEU A 458 -1.17 -23.28 2.89
N PHE A 459 -1.86 -23.32 1.76
CA PHE A 459 -1.62 -24.31 0.72
C PHE A 459 -0.87 -23.74 -0.50
N GLU A 460 -1.13 -22.49 -0.86
CA GLU A 460 -0.50 -21.82 -2.02
C GLU A 460 1.04 -21.83 -1.97
N PRO A 461 1.70 -21.55 -0.82
CA PRO A 461 3.16 -21.60 -0.73
C PRO A 461 3.72 -23.01 -0.98
N ARG A 462 3.01 -24.06 -0.53
CA ARG A 462 3.41 -25.45 -0.76
C ARG A 462 3.35 -25.82 -2.24
N VAL A 463 2.30 -25.36 -2.95
CA VAL A 463 2.16 -25.60 -4.40
C VAL A 463 3.18 -24.76 -5.17
N ALA A 464 3.42 -23.51 -4.77
CA ALA A 464 4.42 -22.64 -5.40
C ALA A 464 5.86 -23.18 -5.25
N ALA A 465 6.12 -24.04 -4.25
CA ALA A 465 7.41 -24.71 -4.07
C ALA A 465 7.63 -25.90 -5.03
N LEU A 466 6.62 -26.32 -5.81
CA LEU A 466 6.76 -27.38 -6.80
C LEU A 466 7.61 -26.93 -8.00
N ASP A 467 8.40 -27.84 -8.54
CA ASP A 467 9.30 -27.54 -9.66
C ASP A 467 8.57 -27.01 -10.90
N GLY A 468 9.00 -25.84 -11.36
CA GLY A 468 8.45 -25.16 -12.53
C GLY A 468 7.20 -24.29 -12.24
N VAL A 469 6.77 -24.17 -10.98
CA VAL A 469 5.71 -23.24 -10.55
C VAL A 469 6.34 -21.92 -10.10
N ASP A 470 5.80 -20.79 -10.57
CA ASP A 470 6.18 -19.45 -10.14
C ASP A 470 5.19 -18.93 -9.09
N GLU A 471 3.91 -18.92 -9.42
CA GLU A 471 2.83 -18.54 -8.50
C GLU A 471 1.74 -19.59 -8.50
N ALA A 472 1.07 -19.78 -7.37
CA ALA A 472 -0.06 -20.66 -7.18
C ALA A 472 -1.17 -19.93 -6.42
N LEU A 473 -2.40 -20.00 -6.92
CA LEU A 473 -3.57 -19.34 -6.31
C LEU A 473 -4.75 -20.30 -6.29
N LEU A 474 -5.30 -20.54 -5.11
CA LEU A 474 -6.56 -21.26 -4.87
C LEU A 474 -7.71 -20.26 -4.87
N VAL A 475 -8.75 -20.52 -5.65
CA VAL A 475 -9.96 -19.69 -5.68
C VAL A 475 -11.21 -20.53 -5.52
N GLY A 476 -12.14 -20.05 -4.69
CA GLY A 476 -13.47 -20.61 -4.54
C GLY A 476 -14.38 -20.17 -5.69
N ILE A 477 -15.16 -21.10 -6.21
CA ILE A 477 -16.15 -20.85 -7.26
C ILE A 477 -17.52 -21.22 -6.68
N PRO A 478 -18.34 -20.22 -6.30
CA PRO A 478 -19.65 -20.47 -5.68
C PRO A 478 -20.56 -21.34 -6.55
N GLN A 479 -21.25 -22.27 -5.91
CA GLN A 479 -22.25 -23.15 -6.51
C GLN A 479 -23.66 -22.73 -6.08
N VAL A 480 -24.67 -23.21 -6.80
CA VAL A 480 -26.08 -22.87 -6.56
C VAL A 480 -26.58 -23.38 -5.19
N ASP A 481 -25.96 -24.42 -4.67
CA ASP A 481 -26.28 -25.05 -3.37
C ASP A 481 -25.61 -24.35 -2.16
N GLY A 482 -24.85 -23.29 -2.40
CA GLY A 482 -24.12 -22.54 -1.36
C GLY A 482 -22.75 -23.11 -1.03
N ASP A 483 -22.36 -24.23 -1.63
CA ASP A 483 -21.00 -24.81 -1.55
C ASP A 483 -20.05 -24.10 -2.52
N GLU A 484 -18.73 -24.33 -2.40
CA GLU A 484 -17.73 -23.79 -3.32
C GLU A 484 -16.89 -24.93 -3.96
N ARG A 485 -16.60 -24.74 -5.24
CA ARG A 485 -15.60 -25.54 -5.94
C ARG A 485 -14.23 -24.90 -5.86
N VAL A 486 -13.20 -25.69 -5.77
CA VAL A 486 -11.83 -25.19 -5.66
C VAL A 486 -11.13 -25.29 -7.00
N ALA A 487 -10.70 -24.14 -7.53
CA ALA A 487 -9.81 -24.11 -8.67
C ALA A 487 -8.42 -23.67 -8.22
N LEU A 488 -7.40 -24.41 -8.66
CA LEU A 488 -6.00 -24.03 -8.51
C LEU A 488 -5.50 -23.44 -9.83
N VAL A 489 -5.03 -22.19 -9.79
CA VAL A 489 -4.40 -21.52 -10.95
C VAL A 489 -2.91 -21.39 -10.66
N VAL A 490 -2.08 -21.89 -11.57
CA VAL A 490 -0.61 -21.82 -11.47
C VAL A 490 -0.01 -21.07 -12.66
N THR A 491 1.09 -20.37 -12.42
CA THR A 491 1.92 -19.78 -13.48
C THR A 491 3.24 -20.56 -13.58
N ALA A 492 3.81 -20.61 -14.78
CA ALA A 492 5.07 -21.28 -15.02
C ALA A 492 6.25 -20.35 -14.67
N ALA A 493 7.27 -20.88 -14.02
CA ALA A 493 8.55 -20.20 -13.84
C ALA A 493 9.16 -19.97 -15.23
N THR A 494 9.16 -18.72 -15.69
CA THR A 494 9.77 -18.34 -16.99
C THR A 494 11.18 -17.85 -16.72
N ASN A 495 12.17 -18.45 -17.39
CA ASN A 495 13.45 -17.76 -17.62
C ASN A 495 13.16 -16.58 -18.57
N PRO A 496 13.26 -15.33 -18.15
CA PRO A 496 12.96 -14.20 -19.01
C PRO A 496 13.91 -14.19 -20.21
N ARG A 497 13.36 -14.19 -21.42
CA ARG A 497 14.18 -13.96 -22.62
C ARG A 497 14.65 -12.51 -22.63
N PRO A 498 15.91 -12.22 -23.00
CA PRO A 498 16.49 -10.86 -22.99
C PRO A 498 15.66 -9.81 -23.74
N ASP A 499 14.90 -10.20 -24.74
CA ASP A 499 14.10 -9.34 -25.62
C ASP A 499 12.76 -8.94 -25.01
N GLU A 500 12.26 -9.67 -24.02
CA GLU A 500 10.98 -9.38 -23.34
C GLU A 500 11.11 -8.33 -22.23
N VAL A 501 12.32 -8.14 -21.69
CA VAL A 501 12.62 -7.16 -20.65
C VAL A 501 12.55 -5.72 -21.17
N ALA A 502 12.86 -5.51 -22.46
CA ALA A 502 12.90 -4.17 -23.08
C ALA A 502 11.53 -3.62 -23.49
N GLY A 503 10.49 -4.45 -23.56
CA GLY A 503 9.16 -4.08 -24.09
C GLY A 503 8.04 -3.93 -23.05
N ARG A 504 8.26 -4.28 -21.79
CA ARG A 504 7.24 -4.19 -20.72
C ARG A 504 7.16 -2.79 -20.11
N GLY A 505 6.92 -1.78 -20.94
CA GLY A 505 6.42 -0.51 -20.47
C GLY A 505 5.07 -0.73 -19.80
N LEU A 506 4.96 -0.29 -18.54
CA LEU A 506 3.77 -0.32 -17.69
C LEU A 506 2.54 0.20 -18.45
N ARG A 507 1.81 -0.70 -19.10
CA ARG A 507 0.39 -0.49 -19.36
C ARG A 507 -0.35 -0.98 -18.11
N PRO A 508 -1.19 -0.18 -17.47
CA PRO A 508 -2.12 -0.71 -16.48
C PRO A 508 -2.99 -1.74 -17.21
N ASP A 509 -2.96 -2.97 -16.75
CA ASP A 509 -3.70 -4.09 -17.30
C ASP A 509 -5.17 -4.03 -16.85
N VAL A 510 -5.82 -2.89 -17.12
CA VAL A 510 -7.25 -2.72 -16.88
C VAL A 510 -7.98 -3.38 -18.04
N GLY A 511 -8.50 -4.59 -17.81
CA GLY A 511 -9.40 -5.28 -18.74
C GLY A 511 -8.78 -6.36 -19.63
N SER A 512 -7.57 -6.85 -19.35
CA SER A 512 -7.05 -8.00 -20.08
C SER A 512 -7.78 -9.28 -19.68
N VAL A 513 -8.30 -10.00 -20.66
CA VAL A 513 -8.94 -11.30 -20.49
C VAL A 513 -7.92 -12.28 -19.91
N VAL A 514 -8.23 -12.86 -18.74
CA VAL A 514 -7.44 -13.95 -18.16
C VAL A 514 -7.61 -15.17 -19.04
N ARG A 515 -6.51 -15.67 -19.60
CA ARG A 515 -6.53 -16.92 -20.39
C ARG A 515 -6.07 -18.06 -19.48
N LEU A 516 -6.92 -19.08 -19.35
CA LEU A 516 -6.64 -20.27 -18.58
C LEU A 516 -6.52 -21.47 -19.53
N ASP A 517 -5.49 -22.29 -19.31
CA ASP A 517 -5.21 -23.48 -20.09
C ASP A 517 -5.19 -24.72 -19.19
N PRO A 518 -6.20 -25.62 -19.30
CA PRO A 518 -6.24 -26.87 -18.55
C PRO A 518 -5.30 -27.96 -19.10
N HIS A 519 -4.71 -27.75 -20.29
CA HIS A 519 -3.87 -28.73 -21.00
C HIS A 519 -2.39 -28.36 -21.02
N HIS A 520 -2.00 -27.27 -20.35
CA HIS A 520 -0.59 -26.89 -20.25
C HIS A 520 0.24 -27.98 -19.54
N PRO A 521 1.45 -28.35 -20.02
CA PRO A 521 2.23 -29.46 -19.45
C PRO A 521 2.53 -29.32 -17.93
N LEU A 522 2.58 -28.09 -17.40
CA LEU A 522 2.73 -27.83 -15.97
C LEU A 522 1.52 -28.35 -15.16
N VAL A 523 0.31 -28.26 -15.71
CA VAL A 523 -0.94 -28.69 -15.05
C VAL A 523 -0.89 -30.16 -14.65
N ASP A 524 -0.46 -31.04 -15.57
CA ASP A 524 -0.40 -32.49 -15.31
C ASP A 524 0.66 -32.80 -14.25
N ARG A 525 1.81 -32.13 -14.28
CA ARG A 525 2.86 -32.29 -13.26
C ARG A 525 2.39 -31.85 -11.88
N VAL A 526 1.79 -30.66 -11.81
CA VAL A 526 1.25 -30.13 -10.56
C VAL A 526 0.17 -31.09 -10.02
N ARG A 527 -0.82 -31.46 -10.85
CA ARG A 527 -1.89 -32.38 -10.45
C ARG A 527 -1.37 -33.70 -9.88
N ALA A 528 -0.32 -34.26 -10.47
CA ALA A 528 0.30 -35.49 -9.96
C ALA A 528 0.99 -35.30 -8.60
N ALA A 529 1.51 -34.10 -8.32
CA ALA A 529 2.22 -33.80 -7.08
C ALA A 529 1.27 -33.38 -5.92
N LEU A 530 0.08 -32.85 -6.24
CA LEU A 530 -0.85 -32.30 -5.21
C LEU A 530 -1.14 -33.25 -4.05
N PRO A 531 -1.39 -34.56 -4.22
CA PRO A 531 -1.67 -35.45 -3.08
C PRO A 531 -0.52 -35.58 -2.09
N GLY A 532 0.70 -35.18 -2.47
CA GLY A 532 1.87 -35.16 -1.59
C GLY A 532 2.11 -33.84 -0.87
N VAL A 533 1.37 -32.77 -1.25
CA VAL A 533 1.61 -31.41 -0.72
C VAL A 533 0.35 -30.75 -0.16
N LEU A 534 -0.84 -31.26 -0.51
CA LEU A 534 -2.13 -30.76 -0.01
C LEU A 534 -2.88 -31.83 0.74
N ASP A 535 -3.61 -31.42 1.75
CA ASP A 535 -4.55 -32.28 2.47
C ASP A 535 -5.71 -32.68 1.53
N HIS A 536 -6.30 -33.85 1.76
CA HIS A 536 -7.32 -34.42 0.87
C HIS A 536 -8.47 -33.46 0.60
N ASP A 537 -8.93 -32.78 1.63
CA ASP A 537 -10.06 -31.84 1.56
C ASP A 537 -9.71 -30.52 0.85
N ALA A 538 -8.43 -30.20 0.76
CA ALA A 538 -7.94 -29.02 0.06
C ALA A 538 -7.58 -29.29 -1.42
N LEU A 539 -7.67 -30.53 -1.89
CA LEU A 539 -7.37 -30.86 -3.30
C LEU A 539 -8.34 -30.12 -4.24
N PRO A 540 -7.84 -29.42 -5.25
CA PRO A 540 -8.68 -28.66 -6.18
C PRO A 540 -9.51 -29.57 -7.09
N ASP A 541 -10.71 -29.12 -7.46
CA ASP A 541 -11.56 -29.77 -8.45
C ASP A 541 -10.99 -29.62 -9.86
N VAL A 542 -10.26 -28.51 -10.12
CA VAL A 542 -9.59 -28.25 -11.38
C VAL A 542 -8.24 -27.55 -11.15
N VAL A 543 -7.26 -27.92 -11.96
CA VAL A 543 -5.95 -27.26 -12.03
C VAL A 543 -5.82 -26.61 -13.39
N LEU A 544 -5.45 -25.33 -13.43
CA LEU A 544 -5.39 -24.50 -14.62
C LEU A 544 -4.05 -23.75 -14.67
N HIS A 545 -3.50 -23.56 -15.85
CA HIS A 545 -2.35 -22.70 -16.07
C HIS A 545 -2.81 -21.31 -16.52
N SER A 546 -2.11 -20.29 -16.10
CA SER A 546 -2.23 -18.92 -16.62
C SER A 546 -0.85 -18.37 -16.96
N ASP A 547 -0.74 -17.62 -18.06
CA ASP A 547 0.51 -16.92 -18.40
C ASP A 547 0.89 -15.86 -17.36
N ARG A 548 -0.08 -15.41 -16.57
CA ARG A 548 0.10 -14.39 -15.54
C ARG A 548 -1.07 -14.38 -14.55
N VAL A 549 -0.81 -13.90 -13.34
CA VAL A 549 -1.84 -13.57 -12.36
C VAL A 549 -2.41 -12.18 -12.65
N PRO A 550 -3.75 -12.01 -12.76
CA PRO A 550 -4.37 -10.69 -12.84
C PRO A 550 -4.15 -9.94 -11.53
N LEU A 551 -3.80 -8.67 -11.63
CA LEU A 551 -3.51 -7.83 -10.48
C LEU A 551 -4.52 -6.69 -10.36
N ALA A 552 -5.00 -6.42 -9.13
CA ALA A 552 -5.96 -5.38 -8.83
C ALA A 552 -5.35 -4.27 -7.94
N GLY A 553 -5.84 -3.05 -8.11
CA GLY A 553 -5.50 -1.90 -7.30
C GLY A 553 -4.07 -1.38 -7.49
N ARG A 554 -3.71 -0.32 -6.73
CA ARG A 554 -2.36 0.29 -6.78
C ARG A 554 -1.28 -0.61 -6.20
N SER A 555 -1.63 -1.40 -5.20
CA SER A 555 -0.72 -2.37 -4.58
C SER A 555 -0.48 -3.62 -5.42
N ARG A 556 -1.13 -3.71 -6.61
CA ARG A 556 -0.97 -4.82 -7.55
C ARG A 556 -1.12 -6.19 -6.88
N LYS A 557 -2.16 -6.34 -6.04
CA LYS A 557 -2.50 -7.61 -5.40
C LYS A 557 -3.19 -8.55 -6.40
N PRO A 558 -3.04 -9.89 -6.24
CA PRO A 558 -3.79 -10.86 -7.02
C PRO A 558 -5.30 -10.60 -7.01
N ASP A 559 -5.91 -10.54 -8.19
CA ASP A 559 -7.37 -10.40 -8.34
C ASP A 559 -8.02 -11.80 -8.36
N ARG A 560 -8.25 -12.36 -7.17
CA ARG A 560 -8.88 -13.68 -6.99
C ARG A 560 -10.28 -13.73 -7.60
N ALA A 561 -11.03 -12.64 -7.55
CA ALA A 561 -12.36 -12.58 -8.13
C ALA A 561 -12.33 -12.68 -9.66
N ALA A 562 -11.35 -12.05 -10.32
CA ALA A 562 -11.14 -12.19 -11.75
C ALA A 562 -10.72 -13.62 -12.12
N LEU A 563 -9.85 -14.25 -11.30
CA LEU A 563 -9.45 -15.65 -11.49
C LEU A 563 -10.63 -16.60 -11.31
N ALA A 564 -11.44 -16.44 -10.26
CA ALA A 564 -12.62 -17.27 -10.01
C ALA A 564 -13.62 -17.19 -11.16
N ARG A 565 -13.91 -15.98 -11.66
CA ARG A 565 -14.77 -15.80 -12.85
C ARG A 565 -14.19 -16.48 -14.11
N ALA A 566 -12.88 -16.40 -14.31
CA ALA A 566 -12.24 -17.02 -15.46
C ALA A 566 -12.19 -18.55 -15.33
N ALA A 567 -12.05 -19.10 -14.13
CA ALA A 567 -11.98 -20.53 -13.85
C ALA A 567 -13.35 -21.21 -13.83
N ALA A 568 -14.43 -20.50 -13.56
CA ALA A 568 -15.78 -21.05 -13.46
C ALA A 568 -16.19 -21.96 -14.65
N PRO A 569 -15.91 -21.62 -15.92
CA PRO A 569 -16.27 -22.48 -17.05
C PRO A 569 -15.56 -23.85 -17.09
N PHE A 570 -14.45 -24.00 -16.35
CA PHE A 570 -13.66 -25.22 -16.33
C PHE A 570 -14.02 -26.16 -15.17
N VAL A 571 -14.86 -25.69 -14.26
CA VAL A 571 -15.27 -26.47 -13.08
C VAL A 571 -16.43 -27.38 -13.47
N PRO A 572 -16.35 -28.70 -13.16
CA PRO A 572 -17.43 -29.64 -13.50
C PRO A 572 -18.73 -29.32 -12.75
N ASP A 573 -19.86 -29.33 -13.46
CA ASP A 573 -21.17 -29.29 -12.85
C ASP A 573 -21.44 -30.58 -12.06
N GLY A 574 -22.02 -30.47 -10.87
CA GLY A 574 -22.45 -31.63 -10.08
C GLY A 574 -21.90 -31.64 -8.64
N PRO A 575 -22.31 -32.59 -7.79
CA PRO A 575 -21.89 -32.64 -6.39
C PRO A 575 -20.37 -32.82 -6.25
N THR A 576 -19.80 -32.21 -5.17
CA THR A 576 -18.37 -32.30 -4.85
C THR A 576 -17.90 -33.75 -4.74
N ALA A 577 -16.61 -34.02 -4.96
CA ALA A 577 -16.05 -35.38 -4.80
C ALA A 577 -16.35 -35.94 -3.39
N VAL A 578 -16.29 -35.07 -2.38
CA VAL A 578 -16.68 -35.42 -0.97
C VAL A 578 -18.17 -35.79 -0.86
N GLY A 579 -19.06 -35.14 -1.63
CA GLY A 579 -20.49 -35.46 -1.67
C GLY A 579 -20.83 -36.78 -2.38
N ARG A 580 -19.92 -37.33 -3.20
CA ARG A 580 -20.11 -38.66 -3.84
C ARG A 580 -19.87 -39.81 -2.88
N GLU A 581 -18.89 -39.72 -1.98
CA GLU A 581 -18.62 -40.77 -1.00
C GLU A 581 -19.70 -40.84 0.09
N ALA A 582 -20.25 -39.68 0.52
CA ALA A 582 -21.34 -39.67 1.51
C ALA A 582 -22.66 -40.25 0.97
N ARG A 583 -22.92 -40.23 -0.35
CA ARG A 583 -24.09 -40.89 -0.97
C ARG A 583 -23.86 -42.36 -1.27
N GLY A 584 -22.62 -42.76 -1.55
CA GLY A 584 -22.26 -44.18 -1.76
C GLY A 584 -22.29 -45.00 -0.49
N ALA A 585 -22.16 -44.39 0.69
CA ALA A 585 -22.23 -45.09 1.98
C ALA A 585 -23.65 -45.26 2.54
N ARG A 586 -24.69 -44.77 1.83
CA ARG A 586 -26.12 -44.90 2.22
C ARG A 586 -26.98 -45.65 1.20
N ALA A 587 -26.40 -46.35 0.23
CA ALA A 587 -27.09 -47.22 -0.72
C ALA A 587 -26.88 -48.71 -0.37
#